data_473632028ce838aad5d93cf89b298b95
#
_entry.id   473632028ce838aad5d93cf89b298b95
#
_cell.length_a   1.000
_cell.length_b   1.000
_cell.length_c   1.000
_cell.angle_alpha   90.00
_cell.angle_beta   90.00
_cell.angle_gamma   90.00
#
_symmetry.space_group_name_H-M   'P 1'
#
loop_
_entity.id
_entity.type
_entity.pdbx_description
1 polymer ?
#
loop_
_entity_poly.entity_id
_entity_poly.type
_entity_poly.pdbx_seq_one_letter_code
_entity_poly.pdbx_strand_id
1 'polypeptide(L)'
;MATFQQLTDATIGVSAHAWSPDGSEVAFAPNSNELRIADAKSLETKHSLKEHDMLISAIDWHPQSNYIVTCAHDRNAFVWSFDDGEKKWKPSLVILRIERAALDCRWSLDGQKFAVASSAKCVPVCYYESDNNWWVSKMIKKHKSSVLSSAWHPCSTVLATGSSDFRCRVFSAHIDGVDGAQSAVAGYEAKPFGEVLAEFVCGGWVHAVTYSPSGSSLAFAGHDASISVVTNGQVQTIKLPCLPLTQLLFLDEAKLIGAGHDANPALFAKQNAWAFSRFLDEKRESEAKATTGVAAKMAMWQAKDKTGSAQGASAGSTAWKKHQGPVTCLKKSAAGFSTTACDGRLVAWAL
;
A
#
# COMPACT_ATOMS: atom_id res chain seq x y z
N MET A 1 13.98 -7.40 14.44
CA MET A 1 12.86 -7.54 15.43
C MET A 1 11.76 -6.57 15.06
N ALA A 2 10.49 -6.95 15.19
CA ALA A 2 9.39 -6.03 14.95
C ALA A 2 8.99 -5.33 16.25
N THR A 3 8.84 -4.02 16.20
CA THR A 3 8.30 -3.20 17.29
C THR A 3 6.96 -2.62 16.86
N PHE A 4 6.00 -2.56 17.75
CA PHE A 4 4.71 -1.93 17.44
C PHE A 4 4.44 -0.77 18.39
N GLN A 5 3.69 0.20 17.89
CA GLN A 5 3.24 1.37 18.63
C GLN A 5 1.77 1.63 18.28
N GLN A 6 1.00 2.11 19.24
CA GLN A 6 -0.41 2.44 19.04
C GLN A 6 -0.52 3.88 18.54
N LEU A 7 -1.03 4.08 17.32
CA LEU A 7 -1.27 5.42 16.74
C LEU A 7 -2.61 5.99 17.13
N THR A 8 -3.62 5.11 17.27
CA THR A 8 -5.00 5.47 17.59
C THR A 8 -5.53 4.51 18.63
N ASP A 9 -6.71 4.76 19.18
CA ASP A 9 -7.39 3.77 20.00
C ASP A 9 -7.57 2.47 19.23
N ALA A 10 -7.47 1.32 19.92
CA ALA A 10 -7.51 -0.01 19.30
C ALA A 10 -8.81 -0.31 18.52
N THR A 11 -9.84 0.50 18.72
CA THR A 11 -11.12 0.45 18.00
C THR A 11 -11.15 1.31 16.75
N ILE A 12 -10.14 2.17 16.54
CA ILE A 12 -10.03 3.07 15.39
C ILE A 12 -8.88 2.61 14.52
N GLY A 13 -9.19 2.04 13.37
CA GLY A 13 -8.18 1.62 12.40
C GLY A 13 -7.42 2.78 11.78
N VAL A 14 -6.29 2.50 11.16
CA VAL A 14 -5.53 3.44 10.33
C VAL A 14 -5.73 3.07 8.88
N SER A 15 -6.29 3.97 8.05
CA SER A 15 -6.54 3.68 6.63
C SER A 15 -5.27 3.76 5.79
N ALA A 16 -4.40 4.71 6.07
CA ALA A 16 -3.15 4.93 5.35
C ALA A 16 -2.10 5.61 6.22
N HIS A 17 -0.81 5.42 5.87
CA HIS A 17 0.29 6.18 6.45
C HIS A 17 1.40 6.43 5.41
N ALA A 18 2.24 7.43 5.66
CA ALA A 18 3.44 7.74 4.89
C ALA A 18 4.52 8.35 5.79
N TRP A 19 5.78 8.12 5.45
CA TRP A 19 6.93 8.66 6.18
C TRP A 19 7.47 9.90 5.46
N SER A 20 7.96 10.87 6.24
CA SER A 20 8.78 11.94 5.70
C SER A 20 10.07 11.38 5.08
N PRO A 21 10.68 12.08 4.10
CA PRO A 21 11.88 11.58 3.42
C PRO A 21 13.07 11.31 4.38
N ASP A 22 13.16 12.09 5.46
CA ASP A 22 14.17 11.94 6.50
C ASP A 22 13.78 10.92 7.61
N GLY A 23 12.53 10.42 7.55
CA GLY A 23 12.01 9.47 8.53
C GLY A 23 11.73 10.07 9.91
N SER A 24 11.73 11.40 10.07
CA SER A 24 11.51 12.08 11.35
C SER A 24 10.02 12.21 11.71
N GLU A 25 9.14 12.14 10.72
CA GLU A 25 7.70 12.27 10.89
C GLU A 25 6.92 11.19 10.15
N VAL A 26 5.73 10.89 10.65
CA VAL A 26 4.77 9.99 10.04
C VAL A 26 3.43 10.71 9.87
N ALA A 27 2.93 10.73 8.64
CA ALA A 27 1.58 11.16 8.31
C ALA A 27 0.66 9.94 8.31
N PHE A 28 -0.53 10.03 8.91
CA PHE A 28 -1.49 8.93 8.93
C PHE A 28 -2.94 9.44 9.01
N ALA A 29 -3.88 8.63 8.54
CA ALA A 29 -5.31 8.89 8.65
C ALA A 29 -5.98 7.87 9.57
N PRO A 30 -6.63 8.31 10.67
CA PRO A 30 -7.28 7.44 11.64
C PRO A 30 -8.67 6.99 11.16
N ASN A 31 -8.72 6.36 9.98
CA ASN A 31 -9.95 5.89 9.31
C ASN A 31 -11.07 6.96 9.27
N SER A 32 -10.68 8.20 8.97
CA SER A 32 -11.57 9.38 8.95
C SER A 32 -11.14 10.34 7.83
N ASN A 33 -11.74 11.53 7.82
CA ASN A 33 -11.37 12.64 6.92
C ASN A 33 -10.19 13.50 7.46
N GLU A 34 -9.57 13.08 8.55
CA GLU A 34 -8.48 13.79 9.20
C GLU A 34 -7.12 13.22 8.79
N LEU A 35 -6.20 14.10 8.40
CA LEU A 35 -4.77 13.80 8.26
C LEU A 35 -4.06 14.23 9.54
N ARG A 36 -3.36 13.29 10.19
CA ARG A 36 -2.48 13.57 11.34
C ARG A 36 -1.02 13.42 10.95
N ILE A 37 -0.20 14.32 11.46
CA ILE A 37 1.25 14.26 11.35
C ILE A 37 1.83 14.18 12.74
N ALA A 38 2.61 13.13 12.99
CA ALA A 38 3.19 12.82 14.29
C ALA A 38 4.72 12.69 14.19
N ASP A 39 5.37 12.92 15.31
CA ASP A 39 6.79 12.62 15.46
C ASP A 39 7.03 11.11 15.36
N ALA A 40 8.04 10.69 14.59
CA ALA A 40 8.32 9.29 14.31
C ALA A 40 8.73 8.45 15.53
N LYS A 41 9.29 9.10 16.56
CA LYS A 41 9.81 8.42 17.77
C LYS A 41 8.79 8.39 18.90
N SER A 42 8.21 9.56 19.20
CA SER A 42 7.23 9.69 20.29
C SER A 42 5.81 9.31 19.87
N LEU A 43 5.50 9.35 18.57
CA LEU A 43 4.16 9.28 17.97
C LEU A 43 3.20 10.35 18.48
N GLU A 44 3.72 11.39 19.10
CA GLU A 44 2.93 12.55 19.50
C GLU A 44 2.47 13.32 18.26
N THR A 45 1.16 13.55 18.15
CA THR A 45 0.57 14.28 17.03
C THR A 45 0.96 15.75 17.11
N LYS A 46 1.69 16.24 16.11
CA LYS A 46 2.10 17.63 15.96
C LYS A 46 1.03 18.46 15.23
N HIS A 47 0.41 17.87 14.20
CA HIS A 47 -0.59 18.54 13.37
C HIS A 47 -1.80 17.65 13.12
N SER A 48 -2.97 18.27 13.09
CA SER A 48 -4.26 17.65 12.73
C SER A 48 -4.93 18.52 11.68
N LEU A 49 -5.15 17.98 10.49
CA LEU A 49 -5.54 18.70 9.28
C LEU A 49 -6.84 18.12 8.73
N LYS A 50 -7.86 18.98 8.50
CA LYS A 50 -9.21 18.58 8.10
C LYS A 50 -9.70 19.43 6.93
N GLU A 51 -9.47 18.98 5.71
CA GLU A 51 -9.98 19.62 4.49
C GLU A 51 -10.80 18.65 3.64
N HIS A 52 -10.61 17.32 3.83
CA HIS A 52 -11.44 16.32 3.19
C HIS A 52 -12.82 16.24 3.86
N ASP A 53 -13.85 16.03 3.04
CA ASP A 53 -15.24 15.82 3.51
C ASP A 53 -15.52 14.35 3.87
N MET A 54 -14.73 13.41 3.36
CA MET A 54 -14.92 11.97 3.54
C MET A 54 -13.59 11.29 3.90
N LEU A 55 -13.67 9.97 4.15
CA LEU A 55 -12.54 9.12 4.51
C LEU A 55 -11.34 9.30 3.57
N ILE A 56 -10.18 9.57 4.14
CA ILE A 56 -8.88 9.55 3.44
C ILE A 56 -8.52 8.08 3.16
N SER A 57 -8.42 7.73 1.89
CA SER A 57 -8.12 6.37 1.42
C SER A 57 -6.63 6.10 1.27
N ALA A 58 -5.85 7.11 0.88
CA ALA A 58 -4.42 6.98 0.73
C ALA A 58 -3.67 8.28 1.03
N ILE A 59 -2.41 8.11 1.45
CA ILE A 59 -1.45 9.16 1.75
C ILE A 59 -0.13 8.77 1.10
N ASP A 60 0.54 9.74 0.50
CA ASP A 60 1.92 9.56 0.06
C ASP A 60 2.73 10.83 0.32
N TRP A 61 3.94 10.66 0.85
CA TRP A 61 4.85 11.77 1.08
C TRP A 61 5.78 11.92 -0.12
N HIS A 62 5.98 13.15 -0.55
CA HIS A 62 6.86 13.45 -1.67
C HIS A 62 8.29 12.92 -1.39
N PRO A 63 8.95 12.27 -2.34
CA PRO A 63 10.20 11.56 -2.09
C PRO A 63 11.39 12.46 -1.69
N GLN A 64 11.35 13.75 -2.03
CA GLN A 64 12.50 14.65 -1.86
C GLN A 64 12.14 15.98 -1.17
N SER A 65 10.88 16.24 -0.87
CA SER A 65 10.43 17.51 -0.31
C SER A 65 9.35 17.33 0.74
N ASN A 66 9.00 18.43 1.40
CA ASN A 66 7.99 18.44 2.45
C ASN A 66 6.58 18.67 1.89
N TYR A 67 6.20 17.88 0.86
CA TYR A 67 4.85 17.83 0.34
C TYR A 67 4.19 16.48 0.68
N ILE A 68 2.92 16.51 1.04
CA ILE A 68 2.11 15.30 1.24
C ILE A 68 0.95 15.35 0.25
N VAL A 69 0.68 14.24 -0.45
CA VAL A 69 -0.57 14.08 -1.19
C VAL A 69 -1.51 13.18 -0.42
N THR A 70 -2.77 13.58 -0.33
CA THR A 70 -3.87 12.77 0.19
C THR A 70 -4.96 12.65 -0.86
N CYS A 71 -5.64 11.51 -0.91
CA CYS A 71 -6.86 11.36 -1.67
C CYS A 71 -7.93 10.69 -0.82
N ALA A 72 -9.21 10.96 -1.14
CA ALA A 72 -10.32 10.54 -0.31
C ALA A 72 -11.56 10.10 -1.09
N HIS A 73 -12.50 9.56 -0.39
CA HIS A 73 -13.80 9.17 -0.95
C HIS A 73 -14.65 10.36 -1.41
N ASP A 74 -14.32 11.58 -1.03
CA ASP A 74 -14.91 12.83 -1.49
C ASP A 74 -14.57 13.20 -2.94
N ARG A 75 -13.80 12.35 -3.63
CA ARG A 75 -13.40 12.49 -5.05
C ARG A 75 -12.35 13.56 -5.30
N ASN A 76 -11.73 14.07 -4.25
CA ASN A 76 -10.68 15.08 -4.31
C ASN A 76 -9.33 14.51 -3.88
N ALA A 77 -8.29 15.23 -4.24
CA ALA A 77 -6.98 15.11 -3.62
C ALA A 77 -6.56 16.49 -3.08
N PHE A 78 -5.73 16.48 -2.05
CA PHE A 78 -5.04 17.68 -1.58
C PHE A 78 -3.54 17.43 -1.61
N VAL A 79 -2.81 18.45 -2.04
CA VAL A 79 -1.37 18.56 -1.81
C VAL A 79 -1.15 19.52 -0.66
N TRP A 80 -0.51 19.03 0.38
CA TRP A 80 -0.18 19.77 1.57
C TRP A 80 1.27 20.21 1.49
N SER A 81 1.53 21.49 1.72
CA SER A 81 2.87 22.09 1.81
C SER A 81 3.08 22.70 3.18
N PHE A 82 4.27 22.49 3.76
CA PHE A 82 4.60 23.10 5.03
C PHE A 82 5.13 24.52 4.80
N ASP A 83 4.51 25.48 5.46
CA ASP A 83 4.95 26.89 5.48
C ASP A 83 5.85 27.12 6.69
N ASP A 84 7.14 27.32 6.45
CA ASP A 84 8.13 27.51 7.50
C ASP A 84 7.95 28.82 8.27
N GLY A 85 7.38 29.84 7.65
CA GLY A 85 7.13 31.14 8.28
C GLY A 85 5.97 31.07 9.28
N GLU A 86 4.87 30.44 8.88
CA GLU A 86 3.69 30.27 9.73
C GLU A 86 3.72 29.01 10.60
N LYS A 87 4.70 28.11 10.35
CA LYS A 87 4.80 26.77 10.97
C LYS A 87 3.50 25.95 10.85
N LYS A 88 2.88 26.01 9.68
CA LYS A 88 1.61 25.36 9.37
C LYS A 88 1.63 24.65 8.03
N TRP A 89 0.85 23.58 7.94
CA TRP A 89 0.55 22.91 6.68
C TRP A 89 -0.56 23.66 5.95
N LYS A 90 -0.34 23.98 4.67
CA LYS A 90 -1.29 24.65 3.79
C LYS A 90 -1.82 23.64 2.75
N PRO A 91 -3.14 23.50 2.62
CA PRO A 91 -3.76 22.64 1.62
C PRO A 91 -3.82 23.33 0.25
N SER A 92 -3.58 22.57 -0.80
CA SER A 92 -3.88 22.94 -2.18
C SER A 92 -4.82 21.88 -2.77
N LEU A 93 -6.03 22.28 -3.12
CA LEU A 93 -7.03 21.38 -3.71
C LEU A 93 -6.59 20.97 -5.12
N VAL A 94 -6.67 19.67 -5.40
CA VAL A 94 -6.43 19.10 -6.73
C VAL A 94 -7.74 18.53 -7.27
N ILE A 95 -8.29 19.15 -8.30
CA ILE A 95 -9.55 18.74 -8.93
C ILE A 95 -9.27 17.53 -9.83
N LEU A 96 -9.63 16.34 -9.36
CA LEU A 96 -9.36 15.08 -10.06
C LEU A 96 -10.30 14.83 -11.24
N ARG A 97 -11.46 15.52 -11.32
CA ARG A 97 -12.51 15.31 -12.35
C ARG A 97 -12.99 13.86 -12.42
N ILE A 98 -13.16 13.23 -11.26
CA ILE A 98 -13.69 11.87 -11.12
C ILE A 98 -15.07 11.88 -10.46
N GLU A 99 -15.93 10.92 -10.83
CA GLU A 99 -17.30 10.83 -10.33
C GLU A 99 -17.47 9.87 -9.14
N ARG A 100 -16.42 9.15 -8.78
CA ARG A 100 -16.42 8.16 -7.70
C ARG A 100 -15.14 8.31 -6.85
N ALA A 101 -15.10 7.61 -5.72
CA ALA A 101 -14.01 7.66 -4.75
C ALA A 101 -12.62 7.52 -5.39
N ALA A 102 -11.67 8.30 -4.89
CA ALA A 102 -10.25 8.04 -5.04
C ALA A 102 -9.84 6.96 -4.04
N LEU A 103 -8.99 6.00 -4.44
CA LEU A 103 -8.67 4.81 -3.66
C LEU A 103 -7.19 4.70 -3.29
N ASP A 104 -6.27 5.16 -4.15
CA ASP A 104 -4.83 5.17 -3.91
C ASP A 104 -4.21 6.42 -4.55
N CYS A 105 -3.16 6.95 -3.97
CA CYS A 105 -2.38 8.03 -4.56
C CYS A 105 -0.89 7.79 -4.34
N ARG A 106 -0.07 8.07 -5.36
CA ARG A 106 1.38 7.86 -5.34
C ARG A 106 2.12 8.96 -6.08
N TRP A 107 3.11 9.55 -5.43
CA TRP A 107 4.08 10.40 -6.10
C TRP A 107 4.96 9.60 -7.06
N SER A 108 5.32 10.20 -8.19
CA SER A 108 6.43 9.71 -9.02
C SER A 108 7.75 9.85 -8.25
N LEU A 109 8.75 9.04 -8.59
CA LEU A 109 10.00 9.02 -7.83
C LEU A 109 10.84 10.30 -8.00
N ASP A 110 10.64 11.02 -9.12
CA ASP A 110 11.20 12.35 -9.35
C ASP A 110 10.42 13.48 -8.67
N GLY A 111 9.23 13.18 -8.13
CA GLY A 111 8.37 14.12 -7.44
C GLY A 111 7.63 15.13 -8.35
N GLN A 112 7.76 15.02 -9.67
CA GLN A 112 7.15 16.00 -10.60
C GLN A 112 5.63 15.77 -10.76
N LYS A 113 5.16 14.55 -10.49
CA LYS A 113 3.79 14.12 -10.71
C LYS A 113 3.31 13.21 -9.60
N PHE A 114 1.99 13.06 -9.50
CA PHE A 114 1.40 11.96 -8.76
C PHE A 114 0.22 11.36 -9.52
N ALA A 115 -0.03 10.08 -9.30
CA ALA A 115 -1.16 9.36 -9.89
C ALA A 115 -2.19 9.05 -8.81
N VAL A 116 -3.48 9.04 -9.19
CA VAL A 116 -4.58 8.66 -8.29
C VAL A 116 -5.36 7.50 -8.90
N ALA A 117 -5.43 6.38 -8.22
CA ALA A 117 -6.29 5.27 -8.60
C ALA A 117 -7.74 5.58 -8.18
N SER A 118 -8.72 5.33 -9.06
CA SER A 118 -10.10 5.75 -8.82
C SER A 118 -11.12 4.66 -9.13
N SER A 119 -12.20 4.63 -8.35
CA SER A 119 -13.39 3.82 -8.63
C SER A 119 -14.12 4.27 -9.89
N ALA A 120 -13.80 5.43 -10.46
CA ALA A 120 -14.37 5.95 -11.70
C ALA A 120 -13.75 5.31 -12.98
N LYS A 121 -13.04 4.18 -12.86
CA LYS A 121 -12.43 3.44 -13.98
C LYS A 121 -11.34 4.23 -14.71
N CYS A 122 -10.73 5.18 -14.05
CA CYS A 122 -9.70 6.05 -14.60
C CYS A 122 -8.61 6.34 -13.58
N VAL A 123 -7.48 6.84 -14.08
CA VAL A 123 -6.34 7.24 -13.27
C VAL A 123 -5.95 8.66 -13.68
N PRO A 124 -6.33 9.68 -12.89
CA PRO A 124 -5.75 11.01 -13.02
C PRO A 124 -4.26 10.96 -12.71
N VAL A 125 -3.44 11.52 -13.60
CA VAL A 125 -2.03 11.83 -13.37
C VAL A 125 -1.94 13.35 -13.25
N CYS A 126 -1.53 13.81 -12.08
CA CYS A 126 -1.56 15.22 -11.70
C CYS A 126 -0.14 15.78 -11.65
N TYR A 127 0.04 17.01 -12.12
CA TYR A 127 1.28 17.77 -12.07
C TYR A 127 0.99 19.24 -11.81
N TYR A 128 1.98 19.95 -11.26
CA TYR A 128 1.85 21.36 -10.97
C TYR A 128 2.26 22.21 -12.16
N GLU A 129 1.41 23.15 -12.55
CA GLU A 129 1.65 24.10 -13.62
C GLU A 129 1.99 25.46 -13.00
N SER A 130 3.28 25.79 -13.01
CA SER A 130 3.81 26.98 -12.33
C SER A 130 3.23 28.29 -12.89
N ASP A 131 3.03 28.36 -14.21
CA ASP A 131 2.56 29.58 -14.88
C ASP A 131 1.14 29.97 -14.45
N ASN A 132 0.30 28.98 -14.16
CA ASN A 132 -1.08 29.16 -13.72
C ASN A 132 -1.25 28.98 -12.20
N ASN A 133 -0.19 28.58 -11.48
CA ASN A 133 -0.19 28.35 -10.05
C ASN A 133 -1.28 27.35 -9.60
N TRP A 134 -1.46 26.27 -10.33
CA TRP A 134 -2.43 25.23 -9.96
C TRP A 134 -2.02 23.82 -10.40
N TRP A 135 -2.76 22.84 -9.87
CA TRP A 135 -2.60 21.43 -10.24
C TRP A 135 -3.47 21.08 -11.44
N VAL A 136 -2.88 20.47 -12.46
CA VAL A 136 -3.55 19.95 -13.66
C VAL A 136 -3.60 18.44 -13.60
N SER A 137 -4.68 17.84 -14.12
CA SER A 137 -4.83 16.39 -14.22
C SER A 137 -5.02 15.94 -15.67
N LYS A 138 -4.20 14.98 -16.12
CA LYS A 138 -4.40 14.22 -17.36
C LYS A 138 -4.97 12.84 -17.02
N MET A 139 -5.91 12.33 -17.84
CA MET A 139 -6.71 11.15 -17.51
C MET A 139 -6.31 9.93 -18.33
N ILE A 140 -6.00 8.83 -17.66
CA ILE A 140 -5.90 7.49 -18.26
C ILE A 140 -7.27 6.81 -18.13
N LYS A 141 -7.95 6.46 -19.27
CA LYS A 141 -9.32 5.94 -19.33
C LYS A 141 -9.40 4.59 -20.04
N LYS A 142 -8.57 3.63 -19.66
CA LYS A 142 -8.49 2.31 -20.33
C LYS A 142 -9.01 1.15 -19.46
N HIS A 143 -9.47 1.43 -18.24
CA HIS A 143 -9.99 0.42 -17.32
C HIS A 143 -11.50 0.17 -17.51
N LYS A 144 -11.92 -1.08 -17.27
CA LYS A 144 -13.34 -1.49 -17.34
C LYS A 144 -14.04 -1.48 -15.98
N SER A 145 -13.28 -1.42 -14.88
CA SER A 145 -13.77 -1.38 -13.50
C SER A 145 -12.89 -0.50 -12.63
N SER A 146 -13.15 -0.45 -11.32
CA SER A 146 -12.39 0.35 -10.35
C SER A 146 -10.90 0.04 -10.41
N VAL A 147 -10.09 1.08 -10.35
CA VAL A 147 -8.63 0.97 -10.17
C VAL A 147 -8.34 1.02 -8.69
N LEU A 148 -7.69 0.00 -8.15
CA LEU A 148 -7.50 -0.20 -6.71
C LEU A 148 -6.14 0.27 -6.22
N SER A 149 -5.13 0.24 -7.09
CA SER A 149 -3.75 0.55 -6.74
C SER A 149 -2.96 1.08 -7.93
N SER A 150 -1.90 1.81 -7.63
CA SER A 150 -0.98 2.36 -8.61
C SER A 150 0.47 2.25 -8.12
N ALA A 151 1.42 2.12 -9.05
CA ALA A 151 2.85 2.14 -8.75
C ALA A 151 3.64 2.74 -9.92
N TRP A 152 4.49 3.69 -9.60
CA TRP A 152 5.41 4.26 -10.57
C TRP A 152 6.62 3.37 -10.80
N HIS A 153 7.00 3.23 -12.05
CA HIS A 153 8.31 2.71 -12.40
C HIS A 153 9.39 3.73 -12.00
N PRO A 154 10.62 3.33 -11.64
CA PRO A 154 11.68 4.25 -11.24
C PRO A 154 12.01 5.37 -12.23
N CYS A 155 11.70 5.19 -13.51
CA CYS A 155 11.86 6.25 -14.52
C CYS A 155 10.81 7.37 -14.43
N SER A 156 9.81 7.28 -13.56
CA SER A 156 8.72 8.26 -13.39
C SER A 156 7.83 8.53 -14.61
N THR A 157 8.06 7.87 -15.75
CA THR A 157 7.28 8.03 -16.99
C THR A 157 6.42 6.81 -17.34
N VAL A 158 6.51 5.75 -16.55
CA VAL A 158 5.73 4.51 -16.69
C VAL A 158 4.97 4.25 -15.39
N LEU A 159 3.68 3.94 -15.52
CA LEU A 159 2.76 3.70 -14.40
C LEU A 159 2.09 2.34 -14.51
N ALA A 160 2.24 1.49 -13.50
CA ALA A 160 1.46 0.27 -13.35
C ALA A 160 0.23 0.51 -12.50
N THR A 161 -0.86 -0.19 -12.80
CA THR A 161 -2.14 -0.09 -12.11
C THR A 161 -2.79 -1.45 -11.93
N GLY A 162 -3.41 -1.66 -10.78
CA GLY A 162 -4.23 -2.83 -10.47
C GLY A 162 -5.71 -2.49 -10.47
N SER A 163 -6.53 -3.33 -11.11
CA SER A 163 -7.96 -3.06 -11.24
C SER A 163 -8.83 -4.26 -10.89
N SER A 164 -10.04 -3.98 -10.44
CA SER A 164 -11.09 -4.98 -10.22
C SER A 164 -11.66 -5.54 -11.54
N ASP A 165 -11.16 -5.13 -12.70
CA ASP A 165 -11.45 -5.75 -13.99
C ASP A 165 -10.51 -6.95 -14.28
N PHE A 166 -9.80 -7.44 -13.28
CA PHE A 166 -8.88 -8.60 -13.31
C PHE A 166 -7.65 -8.37 -14.17
N ARG A 167 -7.22 -7.10 -14.27
CA ARG A 167 -6.05 -6.73 -15.07
C ARG A 167 -5.07 -5.90 -14.24
N CYS A 168 -3.80 -6.25 -14.39
CA CYS A 168 -2.70 -5.35 -14.13
C CYS A 168 -2.29 -4.74 -15.47
N ARG A 169 -2.30 -3.39 -15.58
CA ARG A 169 -1.90 -2.68 -16.79
C ARG A 169 -0.73 -1.76 -16.51
N VAL A 170 0.10 -1.63 -17.51
CA VAL A 170 1.22 -0.69 -17.53
C VAL A 170 0.93 0.36 -18.59
N PHE A 171 1.06 1.63 -18.24
CA PHE A 171 0.76 2.76 -19.09
C PHE A 171 1.97 3.66 -19.29
N SER A 172 2.02 4.30 -20.46
CA SER A 172 2.83 5.51 -20.62
C SER A 172 2.20 6.65 -19.84
N ALA A 173 2.95 7.23 -18.93
CA ALA A 173 2.58 8.41 -18.15
C ALA A 173 3.52 9.59 -18.40
N HIS A 174 4.22 9.57 -19.53
CA HIS A 174 5.07 10.67 -19.99
C HIS A 174 4.21 11.90 -20.36
N ILE A 175 4.59 13.04 -19.84
CA ILE A 175 3.91 14.33 -20.09
C ILE A 175 4.92 15.31 -20.65
N ASP A 176 4.72 15.71 -21.93
CA ASP A 176 5.55 16.74 -22.57
C ASP A 176 5.48 18.04 -21.77
N GLY A 177 6.63 18.66 -21.57
CA GLY A 177 6.77 19.91 -20.81
C GLY A 177 6.88 19.73 -19.29
N VAL A 178 6.62 18.51 -18.77
CA VAL A 178 6.84 18.13 -17.35
C VAL A 178 8.04 17.20 -17.25
N ASP A 179 8.00 16.11 -18.01
CA ASP A 179 9.11 15.17 -18.09
C ASP A 179 10.17 15.65 -19.08
N GLY A 180 11.40 15.20 -18.92
CA GLY A 180 12.45 15.38 -19.93
C GLY A 180 12.14 14.63 -21.24
N ALA A 181 13.10 14.57 -22.15
CA ALA A 181 12.93 13.85 -23.40
C ALA A 181 12.51 12.40 -23.15
N GLN A 182 11.45 11.96 -23.85
CA GLN A 182 10.95 10.59 -23.72
C GLN A 182 12.02 9.59 -24.18
N SER A 183 12.45 8.74 -23.28
CA SER A 183 13.38 7.64 -23.56
C SER A 183 12.68 6.30 -23.46
N ALA A 184 13.16 5.33 -24.25
CA ALA A 184 12.70 3.95 -24.08
C ALA A 184 13.12 3.44 -22.70
N VAL A 185 12.18 2.86 -21.98
CA VAL A 185 12.42 2.20 -20.70
C VAL A 185 12.61 0.71 -20.97
N ALA A 186 13.58 0.08 -20.34
CA ALA A 186 13.86 -1.34 -20.56
C ALA A 186 12.57 -2.19 -20.40
N GLY A 187 12.17 -2.86 -21.48
CA GLY A 187 10.95 -3.66 -21.56
C GLY A 187 9.68 -2.92 -22.02
N TYR A 188 9.74 -1.59 -22.24
CA TYR A 188 8.61 -0.79 -22.71
C TYR A 188 9.00 0.15 -23.84
N GLU A 189 8.22 0.11 -24.93
CA GLU A 189 8.37 1.09 -26.02
C GLU A 189 7.84 2.45 -25.60
N ALA A 190 8.45 3.52 -26.13
CA ALA A 190 7.93 4.87 -25.96
C ALA A 190 6.60 5.03 -26.67
N LYS A 191 5.55 5.41 -25.93
CA LYS A 191 4.19 5.65 -26.45
C LYS A 191 3.61 6.94 -25.90
N PRO A 192 2.65 7.56 -26.57
CA PRO A 192 1.93 8.72 -26.04
C PRO A 192 1.31 8.46 -24.68
N PHE A 193 1.07 9.54 -23.93
CA PHE A 193 0.42 9.50 -22.62
C PHE A 193 -0.88 8.70 -22.63
N GLY A 194 -1.06 7.82 -21.66
CA GLY A 194 -2.25 7.03 -21.43
C GLY A 194 -2.37 5.77 -22.33
N GLU A 195 -1.42 5.53 -23.22
CA GLU A 195 -1.39 4.29 -24.00
C GLU A 195 -0.87 3.09 -23.19
N VAL A 196 -1.48 1.93 -23.47
CA VAL A 196 -1.10 0.67 -22.80
C VAL A 196 0.24 0.18 -23.34
N LEU A 197 1.18 -0.04 -22.44
CA LEU A 197 2.49 -0.61 -22.72
C LEU A 197 2.48 -2.15 -22.52
N ALA A 198 1.78 -2.61 -21.47
CA ALA A 198 1.59 -4.03 -21.19
C ALA A 198 0.30 -4.28 -20.42
N GLU A 199 -0.28 -5.48 -20.58
CA GLU A 199 -1.46 -5.93 -19.84
C GLU A 199 -1.27 -7.38 -19.38
N PHE A 200 -1.57 -7.65 -18.10
CA PHE A 200 -1.48 -8.97 -17.48
C PHE A 200 -2.83 -9.36 -16.89
N VAL A 201 -3.22 -10.61 -17.12
CA VAL A 201 -4.46 -11.19 -16.60
C VAL A 201 -4.23 -11.76 -15.20
N CYS A 202 -5.17 -11.53 -14.30
CA CYS A 202 -5.23 -12.11 -12.97
C CYS A 202 -6.51 -12.94 -12.82
N GLY A 203 -6.50 -13.93 -11.93
CA GLY A 203 -7.67 -14.75 -11.61
C GLY A 203 -8.75 -14.03 -10.78
N GLY A 204 -8.46 -12.85 -10.27
CA GLY A 204 -9.36 -12.01 -9.46
C GLY A 204 -9.01 -10.53 -9.56
N TRP A 205 -9.64 -9.71 -8.70
CA TRP A 205 -9.29 -8.28 -8.59
C TRP A 205 -7.81 -8.12 -8.28
N VAL A 206 -7.14 -7.19 -8.94
CA VAL A 206 -5.75 -6.85 -8.65
C VAL A 206 -5.74 -5.77 -7.57
N HIS A 207 -5.39 -6.16 -6.34
CA HIS A 207 -5.42 -5.29 -5.17
C HIS A 207 -4.20 -4.40 -5.05
N ALA A 208 -3.03 -4.94 -5.36
CA ALA A 208 -1.76 -4.23 -5.20
C ALA A 208 -0.85 -4.42 -6.40
N VAL A 209 -0.11 -3.39 -6.72
CA VAL A 209 0.96 -3.40 -7.73
C VAL A 209 2.20 -2.72 -7.15
N THR A 210 3.39 -3.18 -7.52
CA THR A 210 4.66 -2.56 -7.10
C THR A 210 5.78 -2.91 -8.08
N TYR A 211 6.70 -1.96 -8.30
CA TYR A 211 7.94 -2.21 -9.04
C TYR A 211 9.09 -2.52 -8.10
N SER A 212 10.04 -3.30 -8.58
CA SER A 212 11.34 -3.46 -7.91
C SER A 212 12.14 -2.15 -7.98
N PRO A 213 13.15 -1.95 -7.10
CA PRO A 213 13.93 -0.71 -7.05
C PRO A 213 14.59 -0.32 -8.38
N SER A 214 15.02 -1.29 -9.18
CA SER A 214 15.56 -1.05 -10.52
C SER A 214 14.51 -0.90 -11.62
N GLY A 215 13.23 -1.23 -11.33
CA GLY A 215 12.15 -1.32 -12.32
C GLY A 215 12.17 -2.60 -13.16
N SER A 216 13.16 -3.48 -12.99
CA SER A 216 13.29 -4.70 -13.79
C SER A 216 12.19 -5.72 -13.56
N SER A 217 11.47 -5.63 -12.44
CA SER A 217 10.37 -6.51 -12.08
C SER A 217 9.15 -5.73 -11.64
N LEU A 218 7.96 -6.20 -12.07
CA LEU A 218 6.66 -5.74 -11.64
C LEU A 218 5.95 -6.86 -10.89
N ALA A 219 5.48 -6.62 -9.67
CA ALA A 219 4.67 -7.57 -8.92
C ALA A 219 3.23 -7.07 -8.76
N PHE A 220 2.27 -7.98 -8.82
CA PHE A 220 0.88 -7.69 -8.51
C PHE A 220 0.20 -8.82 -7.73
N ALA A 221 -0.71 -8.46 -6.84
CA ALA A 221 -1.45 -9.39 -5.98
C ALA A 221 -2.91 -9.48 -6.40
N GLY A 222 -3.40 -10.70 -6.56
CA GLY A 222 -4.77 -11.02 -6.92
C GLY A 222 -5.65 -11.40 -5.74
N HIS A 223 -6.96 -11.11 -5.87
CA HIS A 223 -7.97 -11.58 -4.89
C HIS A 223 -8.13 -13.11 -4.89
N ASP A 224 -7.61 -13.79 -5.90
CA ASP A 224 -7.53 -15.24 -6.01
C ASP A 224 -6.43 -15.88 -5.15
N ALA A 225 -5.93 -15.14 -4.16
CA ALA A 225 -4.80 -15.51 -3.31
C ALA A 225 -3.55 -15.90 -4.12
N SER A 226 -3.18 -15.07 -5.07
CA SER A 226 -1.96 -15.23 -5.85
C SER A 226 -1.14 -13.94 -5.90
N ILE A 227 0.18 -14.10 -6.07
CA ILE A 227 1.09 -13.04 -6.49
C ILE A 227 1.68 -13.45 -7.83
N SER A 228 1.69 -12.52 -8.76
CA SER A 228 2.42 -12.66 -10.02
C SER A 228 3.57 -11.68 -10.06
N VAL A 229 4.75 -12.15 -10.45
CA VAL A 229 5.92 -11.31 -10.67
C VAL A 229 6.31 -11.42 -12.14
N VAL A 230 6.39 -10.27 -12.79
CA VAL A 230 6.79 -10.12 -14.19
C VAL A 230 8.22 -9.65 -14.23
N THR A 231 9.09 -10.38 -14.91
CA THR A 231 10.48 -10.01 -15.15
C THR A 231 10.81 -10.27 -16.62
N ASN A 232 11.29 -9.27 -17.34
CA ASN A 232 11.58 -9.37 -18.79
C ASN A 232 10.38 -9.92 -19.61
N GLY A 233 9.16 -9.49 -19.27
CA GLY A 233 7.93 -9.91 -19.93
C GLY A 233 7.43 -11.32 -19.56
N GLN A 234 8.20 -12.09 -18.79
CA GLN A 234 7.79 -13.42 -18.30
C GLN A 234 7.06 -13.29 -16.98
N VAL A 235 5.93 -13.98 -16.84
CA VAL A 235 5.08 -13.96 -15.63
C VAL A 235 5.29 -15.24 -14.84
N GLN A 236 5.70 -15.09 -13.59
CA GLN A 236 5.71 -16.18 -12.62
C GLN A 236 4.59 -15.94 -11.59
N THR A 237 3.67 -16.89 -11.45
CA THR A 237 2.57 -16.81 -10.48
C THR A 237 2.79 -17.78 -9.31
N ILE A 238 2.63 -17.26 -8.10
CA ILE A 238 2.76 -18.00 -6.83
C ILE A 238 1.39 -18.03 -6.18
N LYS A 239 0.85 -19.22 -5.90
CA LYS A 239 -0.35 -19.36 -5.06
C LYS A 239 0.02 -19.26 -3.60
N LEU A 240 -0.80 -18.54 -2.84
CA LEU A 240 -0.56 -18.26 -1.44
C LEU A 240 -1.23 -19.31 -0.53
N PRO A 241 -0.60 -19.69 0.59
CA PRO A 241 -1.21 -20.52 1.60
C PRO A 241 -2.08 -19.70 2.58
N CYS A 242 -2.46 -18.47 2.21
CA CYS A 242 -3.11 -17.48 3.07
C CYS A 242 -4.20 -16.72 2.31
N LEU A 243 -4.89 -15.83 3.02
CA LEU A 243 -5.87 -14.91 2.44
C LEU A 243 -5.22 -13.93 1.45
N PRO A 244 -6.01 -13.32 0.54
CA PRO A 244 -5.48 -12.38 -0.44
C PRO A 244 -4.70 -11.22 0.19
N LEU A 245 -3.62 -10.84 -0.46
CA LEU A 245 -2.81 -9.70 -0.07
C LEU A 245 -3.36 -8.42 -0.71
N THR A 246 -3.43 -7.36 0.07
CA THR A 246 -3.92 -6.04 -0.37
C THR A 246 -2.82 -5.02 -0.59
N GLN A 247 -1.61 -5.33 -0.10
CA GLN A 247 -0.44 -4.46 -0.18
C GLN A 247 0.79 -5.27 -0.59
N LEU A 248 1.63 -4.70 -1.44
CA LEU A 248 2.92 -5.26 -1.86
C LEU A 248 4.02 -4.20 -1.77
N LEU A 249 5.23 -4.63 -1.43
CA LEU A 249 6.41 -3.78 -1.38
C LEU A 249 7.68 -4.58 -1.70
N PHE A 250 8.42 -4.19 -2.72
CA PHE A 250 9.79 -4.66 -2.88
C PHE A 250 10.73 -3.98 -1.88
N LEU A 251 11.47 -4.75 -1.11
CA LEU A 251 12.55 -4.23 -0.28
C LEU A 251 13.83 -4.07 -1.09
N ASP A 252 14.12 -5.06 -1.90
CA ASP A 252 15.24 -5.12 -2.85
C ASP A 252 14.86 -5.99 -4.07
N GLU A 253 15.81 -6.28 -4.97
CA GLU A 253 15.55 -7.06 -6.17
C GLU A 253 15.23 -8.55 -5.92
N ALA A 254 15.47 -9.03 -4.70
CA ALA A 254 15.30 -10.43 -4.31
C ALA A 254 14.28 -10.64 -3.19
N LYS A 255 13.75 -9.57 -2.59
CA LYS A 255 12.80 -9.64 -1.47
C LYS A 255 11.56 -8.80 -1.74
N LEU A 256 10.41 -9.44 -1.65
CA LEU A 256 9.08 -8.83 -1.77
C LEU A 256 8.29 -9.12 -0.50
N ILE A 257 7.66 -8.09 0.06
CA ILE A 257 6.73 -8.21 1.18
C ILE A 257 5.31 -8.08 0.66
N GLY A 258 4.44 -8.95 1.15
CA GLY A 258 3.01 -8.84 0.97
C GLY A 258 2.28 -8.80 2.30
N ALA A 259 1.25 -7.98 2.41
CA ALA A 259 0.42 -7.89 3.60
C ALA A 259 -1.06 -7.73 3.21
N GLY A 260 -1.98 -8.14 4.08
CA GLY A 260 -3.40 -8.08 3.77
C GLY A 260 -4.28 -8.60 4.90
N HIS A 261 -5.25 -9.46 4.54
CA HIS A 261 -6.31 -9.88 5.45
C HIS A 261 -5.85 -10.76 6.63
N ASP A 262 -4.73 -11.46 6.51
CA ASP A 262 -4.23 -12.34 7.58
C ASP A 262 -3.54 -11.62 8.74
N ALA A 263 -3.44 -10.31 8.71
CA ALA A 263 -2.77 -9.51 9.73
C ALA A 263 -1.30 -9.90 9.99
N ASN A 264 -0.68 -10.65 9.09
CA ASN A 264 0.68 -11.16 9.21
C ASN A 264 1.42 -10.97 7.88
N PRO A 265 2.38 -10.05 7.78
CA PRO A 265 3.12 -9.85 6.55
C PRO A 265 3.90 -11.11 6.14
N ALA A 266 3.88 -11.39 4.85
CA ALA A 266 4.56 -12.51 4.22
C ALA A 266 5.78 -12.05 3.45
N LEU A 267 6.89 -12.75 3.60
CA LEU A 267 8.13 -12.56 2.84
C LEU A 267 8.16 -13.53 1.67
N PHE A 268 8.44 -13.00 0.51
CA PHE A 268 8.77 -13.74 -0.71
C PHE A 268 10.22 -13.46 -1.07
N ALA A 269 10.93 -14.49 -1.45
CA ALA A 269 12.34 -14.40 -1.81
C ALA A 269 12.58 -15.00 -3.19
N LYS A 270 13.50 -14.37 -3.93
CA LYS A 270 13.98 -14.86 -5.22
C LYS A 270 15.34 -15.52 -5.02
N GLN A 271 15.43 -16.79 -5.38
CA GLN A 271 16.69 -17.51 -5.60
C GLN A 271 16.85 -17.76 -7.10
N ASN A 272 16.45 -18.94 -7.59
CA ASN A 272 16.31 -19.19 -9.03
C ASN A 272 14.94 -18.71 -9.54
N ALA A 273 13.93 -18.79 -8.70
CA ALA A 273 12.56 -18.36 -8.93
C ALA A 273 12.01 -17.67 -7.66
N TRP A 274 10.94 -16.92 -7.81
CA TRP A 274 10.22 -16.33 -6.68
C TRP A 274 9.43 -17.41 -5.92
N ALA A 275 9.53 -17.42 -4.61
CA ALA A 275 8.79 -18.34 -3.75
C ALA A 275 8.36 -17.66 -2.45
N PHE A 276 7.27 -18.15 -1.86
CA PHE A 276 6.92 -17.83 -0.48
C PHE A 276 8.03 -18.35 0.44
N SER A 277 8.55 -17.49 1.30
CA SER A 277 9.63 -17.83 2.24
C SER A 277 9.07 -18.13 3.63
N ARG A 278 8.41 -17.13 4.24
CA ARG A 278 7.83 -17.25 5.58
C ARG A 278 6.86 -16.12 5.88
N PHE A 279 6.05 -16.29 6.91
CA PHE A 279 5.40 -15.16 7.59
C PHE A 279 6.41 -14.48 8.52
N LEU A 280 6.24 -13.17 8.75
CA LEU A 280 7.20 -12.41 9.57
C LEU A 280 6.91 -12.46 11.05
N ASP A 281 5.65 -12.65 11.42
CA ASP A 281 5.23 -12.88 12.79
C ASP A 281 5.16 -14.40 13.01
N GLU A 282 6.06 -14.92 13.82
CA GLU A 282 6.12 -16.33 14.17
C GLU A 282 5.67 -16.53 15.63
N LYS A 283 4.85 -17.55 15.87
CA LYS A 283 4.47 -17.93 17.22
C LYS A 283 5.71 -18.47 17.92
N ARG A 284 6.19 -17.80 18.98
CA ARG A 284 7.31 -18.30 19.78
C ARG A 284 6.90 -19.60 20.47
N GLU A 285 7.65 -20.67 20.24
CA GLU A 285 7.43 -21.99 20.87
C GLU A 285 7.52 -21.99 22.39
N SER A 286 8.08 -20.93 23.02
CA SER A 286 8.25 -20.82 24.46
C SER A 286 6.94 -20.74 25.27
N GLU A 287 5.78 -20.53 24.64
CA GLU A 287 4.48 -20.58 25.33
C GLU A 287 3.79 -21.96 25.23
N ALA A 288 4.29 -22.86 24.43
CA ALA A 288 3.92 -24.25 24.44
C ALA A 288 4.76 -25.01 25.48
N LYS A 289 4.53 -24.78 26.79
CA LYS A 289 4.88 -25.82 27.77
C LYS A 289 4.13 -27.05 27.36
N ALA A 290 4.86 -28.02 26.80
CA ALA A 290 4.38 -29.30 26.44
C ALA A 290 3.83 -29.99 27.71
N THR A 291 2.53 -29.93 27.89
CA THR A 291 1.84 -30.96 28.71
C THR A 291 1.78 -32.22 27.85
N THR A 292 2.94 -32.87 27.70
CA THR A 292 3.02 -34.22 27.19
C THR A 292 2.56 -35.16 28.34
N GLY A 293 1.33 -35.59 28.27
CA GLY A 293 0.81 -36.57 29.22
C GLY A 293 -0.65 -36.90 28.95
N VAL A 294 -1.10 -38.00 29.54
CA VAL A 294 -2.50 -38.47 29.53
C VAL A 294 -3.49 -37.37 29.94
N ALA A 295 -3.07 -36.46 30.84
CA ALA A 295 -3.83 -35.28 31.28
C ALA A 295 -4.14 -34.29 30.13
N ALA A 296 -3.25 -34.08 29.16
CA ALA A 296 -3.50 -33.21 28.01
C ALA A 296 -4.52 -33.81 27.03
N LYS A 297 -4.48 -35.16 26.85
CA LYS A 297 -5.49 -35.90 26.07
C LYS A 297 -6.85 -35.87 26.74
N MET A 298 -6.89 -36.02 28.06
CA MET A 298 -8.14 -35.94 28.84
C MET A 298 -8.75 -34.53 28.83
N ALA A 299 -7.93 -33.46 28.94
CA ALA A 299 -8.39 -32.07 28.83
C ALA A 299 -8.98 -31.79 27.45
N MET A 300 -8.37 -32.32 26.39
CA MET A 300 -8.86 -32.20 25.01
C MET A 300 -10.20 -32.95 24.78
N TRP A 301 -10.38 -34.09 25.43
CA TRP A 301 -11.63 -34.86 25.42
C TRP A 301 -12.74 -34.15 26.21
N GLN A 302 -12.45 -33.67 27.42
CA GLN A 302 -13.40 -32.92 28.25
C GLN A 302 -13.81 -31.57 27.63
N ALA A 303 -12.92 -30.92 26.86
CA ALA A 303 -13.27 -29.75 26.08
C ALA A 303 -14.24 -30.08 24.92
N LYS A 304 -14.14 -31.28 24.33
CA LYS A 304 -15.04 -31.75 23.27
C LYS A 304 -16.43 -32.13 23.80
N ASP A 305 -16.53 -32.68 25.00
CA ASP A 305 -17.82 -33.11 25.61
C ASP A 305 -18.64 -31.91 26.15
N LYS A 306 -18.01 -30.77 26.44
CA LYS A 306 -18.72 -29.57 26.91
C LYS A 306 -19.29 -28.70 25.78
N THR A 307 -19.01 -28.98 24.52
CA THR A 307 -19.49 -28.21 23.38
C THR A 307 -20.57 -28.92 22.58
N GLY A 308 -21.62 -29.35 23.27
CA GLY A 308 -22.90 -29.78 22.64
C GLY A 308 -23.74 -28.61 22.12
N SER A 309 -23.20 -27.40 22.02
CA SER A 309 -23.78 -26.23 21.33
C SER A 309 -22.81 -25.75 20.27
N ALA A 310 -23.31 -25.58 19.05
CA ALA A 310 -22.59 -25.03 17.93
C ALA A 310 -22.11 -23.57 18.23
N GLN A 311 -21.00 -23.46 18.94
CA GLN A 311 -20.21 -22.25 18.97
C GLN A 311 -19.01 -22.51 18.05
N GLY A 312 -18.90 -21.65 17.05
CA GLY A 312 -17.89 -21.70 16.02
C GLY A 312 -16.49 -21.97 16.58
N ALA A 313 -15.70 -22.71 15.83
CA ALA A 313 -14.31 -22.99 16.14
C ALA A 313 -13.70 -21.72 16.73
N SER A 314 -13.22 -21.81 17.98
CA SER A 314 -12.46 -20.71 18.57
C SER A 314 -11.27 -20.46 17.65
N ALA A 315 -11.33 -19.37 16.92
CA ALA A 315 -10.18 -18.87 16.20
C ALA A 315 -9.05 -18.85 17.22
N GLY A 316 -8.02 -19.67 17.03
CA GLY A 316 -6.91 -19.76 17.96
C GLY A 316 -6.44 -18.34 18.24
N SER A 317 -6.26 -18.00 19.52
CA SER A 317 -5.88 -16.65 19.96
C SER A 317 -4.81 -16.07 19.05
N THR A 318 -5.12 -14.98 18.33
CA THR A 318 -4.19 -14.24 17.48
C THR A 318 -3.35 -13.25 18.28
N ALA A 319 -3.46 -13.29 19.62
CA ALA A 319 -2.81 -12.34 20.54
C ALA A 319 -1.27 -12.27 20.37
N TRP A 320 -0.64 -13.31 19.83
CA TRP A 320 0.79 -13.34 19.52
C TRP A 320 1.17 -12.50 18.28
N LYS A 321 0.22 -12.23 17.38
CA LYS A 321 0.46 -11.41 16.18
C LYS A 321 0.62 -9.94 16.57
N LYS A 322 1.51 -9.22 15.86
CA LYS A 322 1.71 -7.78 16.07
C LYS A 322 0.48 -6.99 15.66
N HIS A 323 -0.15 -7.36 14.54
CA HIS A 323 -1.45 -6.84 14.16
C HIS A 323 -2.57 -7.80 14.57
N GLN A 324 -3.68 -7.20 15.03
CA GLN A 324 -4.89 -7.94 15.41
C GLN A 324 -6.00 -7.83 14.35
N GLY A 325 -5.77 -7.07 13.29
CA GLY A 325 -6.69 -6.85 12.18
C GLY A 325 -5.98 -6.78 10.83
N PRO A 326 -6.73 -6.76 9.72
CA PRO A 326 -6.20 -6.66 8.37
C PRO A 326 -5.25 -5.47 8.21
N VAL A 327 -4.13 -5.71 7.53
CA VAL A 327 -3.16 -4.66 7.18
C VAL A 327 -3.75 -3.78 6.09
N THR A 328 -3.80 -2.48 6.35
CA THR A 328 -4.37 -1.46 5.45
C THR A 328 -3.32 -0.80 4.58
N CYS A 329 -2.11 -0.59 5.12
CA CYS A 329 -1.05 0.11 4.40
C CYS A 329 0.32 -0.49 4.73
N LEU A 330 1.20 -0.48 3.72
CA LEU A 330 2.57 -1.00 3.78
C LEU A 330 3.49 0.03 3.11
N LYS A 331 4.50 0.50 3.85
CA LYS A 331 5.44 1.52 3.38
C LYS A 331 6.88 1.16 3.73
N LYS A 332 7.81 1.55 2.87
CA LYS A 332 9.23 1.48 3.17
C LYS A 332 9.57 2.47 4.29
N SER A 333 10.46 2.09 5.18
CA SER A 333 10.98 2.94 6.27
C SER A 333 12.50 2.84 6.34
N ALA A 334 13.15 3.75 7.06
CA ALA A 334 14.61 3.77 7.19
C ALA A 334 15.19 2.47 7.78
N ALA A 335 14.44 1.80 8.67
CA ALA A 335 14.88 0.55 9.32
C ALA A 335 14.42 -0.73 8.59
N GLY A 336 13.72 -0.59 7.44
CA GLY A 336 13.14 -1.71 6.70
C GLY A 336 11.79 -1.32 6.11
N PHE A 337 10.68 -1.72 6.75
CA PHE A 337 9.35 -1.31 6.33
C PHE A 337 8.41 -1.20 7.54
N SER A 338 7.26 -0.58 7.32
CA SER A 338 6.20 -0.43 8.31
C SER A 338 4.85 -0.86 7.77
N THR A 339 3.98 -1.28 8.67
CA THR A 339 2.59 -1.62 8.37
C THR A 339 1.64 -0.92 9.33
N THR A 340 0.49 -0.48 8.83
CA THR A 340 -0.66 -0.09 9.65
C THR A 340 -1.83 -1.00 9.36
N ALA A 341 -2.76 -1.10 10.30
CA ALA A 341 -3.89 -2.00 10.19
C ALA A 341 -5.18 -1.43 10.82
N CYS A 342 -6.26 -2.20 10.69
CA CYS A 342 -7.55 -1.87 11.31
C CYS A 342 -7.55 -1.88 12.84
N ASP A 343 -6.44 -2.26 13.48
CA ASP A 343 -6.25 -2.27 14.93
C ASP A 343 -5.62 -0.98 15.48
N GLY A 344 -5.41 0.02 14.63
CA GLY A 344 -4.83 1.30 15.01
C GLY A 344 -3.32 1.27 15.29
N ARG A 345 -2.64 0.17 15.00
CA ARG A 345 -1.20 0.00 15.26
C ARG A 345 -0.35 0.37 14.06
N LEU A 346 0.81 0.95 14.35
CA LEU A 346 1.95 1.04 13.45
C LEU A 346 2.98 0.01 13.90
N VAL A 347 3.34 -0.90 13.02
CA VAL A 347 4.38 -1.90 13.28
C VAL A 347 5.57 -1.64 12.38
N ALA A 348 6.74 -1.42 12.97
CA ALA A 348 8.01 -1.31 12.26
C ALA A 348 8.71 -2.68 12.21
N TRP A 349 9.14 -3.08 11.03
CA TRP A 349 9.76 -4.37 10.74
C TRP A 349 11.20 -4.15 10.28
N ALA A 350 12.16 -4.72 11.00
CA ALA A 350 13.56 -4.83 10.60
C ALA A 350 13.83 -6.27 10.12
N LEU A 351 14.36 -6.40 8.89
CA LEU A 351 14.70 -7.68 8.24
C LEU A 351 16.20 -7.81 8.00
#